data_31c2b5da8c19bb010347d89f36398ea8
#
_entry.id   31c2b5da8c19bb010347d89f36398ea8
#
_cell.length_a   1.000
_cell.length_b   1.000
_cell.length_c   1.000
_cell.angle_alpha   90.00
_cell.angle_beta   90.00
_cell.angle_gamma   90.00
#
_symmetry.space_group_name_H-M   'P 1'
#
loop_
_entity.id
_entity.type
_entity.pdbx_description
1 polymer ?
#
loop_
_entity_poly.entity_id
_entity_poly.type
_entity_poly.pdbx_seq_one_letter_code
_entity_poly.pdbx_strand_id
1 'polypeptide(L)'
;MDIVLYSRPQSSYTAEDVAALFDALDRSGMGWRVNKDFASLAESLAGRSFAPDELYDDASQIDDRAQVMVSYGGDGTFLDCVRMLGGRPVPIIGINSGRLGFLANVSKRHLETAFRDLREGNYSVVSRTLIRAEGDFGSSPEYPFAFNELAIQRQSPNMISTTVFVNDEMIATY
;
A
#
# COMPACT_ATOMS: atom_id res chain seq x y z
N MET A 1 6.35 -13.44 13.03
CA MET A 1 5.47 -12.53 12.25
C MET A 1 6.09 -12.38 10.89
N ASP A 2 5.30 -12.53 9.83
CA ASP A 2 5.76 -12.41 8.45
C ASP A 2 5.23 -11.13 7.82
N ILE A 3 6.17 -10.27 7.41
CA ILE A 3 5.91 -8.97 6.80
C ILE A 3 5.93 -9.10 5.28
N VAL A 4 4.99 -8.43 4.62
CA VAL A 4 5.06 -8.16 3.18
C VAL A 4 5.32 -6.67 2.99
N LEU A 5 6.51 -6.32 2.49
CA LEU A 5 6.91 -4.95 2.22
C LEU A 5 6.58 -4.57 0.78
N TYR A 6 5.86 -3.47 0.62
CA TYR A 6 5.62 -2.85 -0.67
C TYR A 6 6.10 -1.41 -0.70
N SER A 7 6.75 -1.05 -1.78
CA SER A 7 7.09 0.33 -2.11
C SER A 7 7.06 0.53 -3.62
N ARG A 8 6.65 1.70 -4.06
CA ARG A 8 6.87 2.12 -5.45
C ARG A 8 8.33 2.52 -5.62
N PRO A 9 9.02 2.10 -6.69
CA PRO A 9 10.32 2.67 -7.02
C PRO A 9 10.19 4.18 -7.25
N GLN A 10 10.93 4.99 -6.48
CA GLN A 10 10.91 6.45 -6.58
C GLN A 10 12.34 7.01 -6.64
N SER A 11 12.56 7.97 -7.52
CA SER A 11 13.84 8.66 -7.66
C SER A 11 14.25 9.49 -6.44
N SER A 12 13.31 9.74 -5.53
CA SER A 12 13.56 10.50 -4.29
C SER A 12 14.14 9.66 -3.16
N TYR A 13 14.23 8.33 -3.30
CA TYR A 13 14.87 7.49 -2.29
C TYR A 13 16.39 7.64 -2.34
N THR A 14 17.00 7.73 -1.15
CA THR A 14 18.45 7.73 -1.01
C THR A 14 18.94 6.34 -0.61
N ALA A 15 20.24 6.08 -0.84
CA ALA A 15 20.86 4.84 -0.39
C ALA A 15 20.73 4.63 1.11
N GLU A 16 20.86 5.72 1.90
CA GLU A 16 20.73 5.67 3.35
C GLU A 16 19.32 5.31 3.79
N ASP A 17 18.29 5.86 3.13
CA ASP A 17 16.89 5.57 3.45
C ASP A 17 16.56 4.09 3.22
N VAL A 18 17.03 3.55 2.09
CA VAL A 18 16.82 2.15 1.72
C VAL A 18 17.59 1.23 2.64
N ALA A 19 18.86 1.53 2.91
CA ALA A 19 19.66 0.75 3.85
C ALA A 19 19.04 0.73 5.25
N ALA A 20 18.63 1.89 5.78
CA ALA A 20 18.00 2.00 7.10
C ALA A 20 16.70 1.18 7.22
N LEU A 21 15.90 1.13 6.14
CA LEU A 21 14.68 0.33 6.12
C LEU A 21 14.98 -1.16 6.25
N PHE A 22 15.87 -1.69 5.41
CA PHE A 22 16.20 -3.12 5.43
C PHE A 22 17.01 -3.51 6.66
N ASP A 23 17.89 -2.66 7.14
CA ASP A 23 18.59 -2.87 8.40
C ASP A 23 17.64 -2.97 9.60
N ALA A 24 16.59 -2.16 9.61
CA ALA A 24 15.58 -2.21 10.66
C ALA A 24 14.71 -3.49 10.55
N LEU A 25 14.39 -3.93 9.32
CA LEU A 25 13.71 -5.21 9.07
C LEU A 25 14.55 -6.39 9.58
N ASP A 26 15.81 -6.45 9.19
CA ASP A 26 16.73 -7.53 9.62
C ASP A 26 16.89 -7.58 11.13
N ARG A 27 17.09 -6.43 11.77
CA ARG A 27 17.19 -6.34 13.24
C ARG A 27 15.89 -6.69 13.96
N SER A 28 14.75 -6.59 13.28
CA SER A 28 13.46 -6.95 13.88
C SER A 28 13.35 -8.44 14.20
N GLY A 29 14.10 -9.30 13.50
CA GLY A 29 14.02 -10.76 13.60
C GLY A 29 12.71 -11.36 13.09
N MET A 30 11.89 -10.57 12.40
CA MET A 30 10.68 -11.04 11.73
C MET A 30 11.00 -11.52 10.32
N GLY A 31 10.25 -12.51 9.80
CA GLY A 31 10.31 -12.85 8.38
C GLY A 31 9.75 -11.72 7.53
N TRP A 32 10.33 -11.46 6.37
CA TRP A 32 9.83 -10.45 5.45
C TRP A 32 10.07 -10.84 3.98
N ARG A 33 9.20 -10.31 3.11
CA ARG A 33 9.33 -10.37 1.66
C ARG A 33 9.08 -9.00 1.06
N VAL A 34 9.72 -8.68 -0.04
CA VAL A 34 9.64 -7.38 -0.72
C VAL A 34 9.26 -7.54 -2.19
N ASN A 35 8.52 -6.58 -2.73
CA ASN A 35 8.20 -6.58 -4.15
C ASN A 35 9.46 -6.36 -5.00
N LYS A 36 9.58 -7.11 -6.11
CA LYS A 36 10.77 -7.13 -6.97
C LYS A 36 11.17 -5.78 -7.52
N ASP A 37 10.20 -4.94 -7.87
CA ASP A 37 10.51 -3.61 -8.42
C ASP A 37 11.26 -2.75 -7.40
N PHE A 38 10.85 -2.77 -6.14
CA PHE A 38 11.55 -2.04 -5.09
C PHE A 38 12.86 -2.72 -4.69
N ALA A 39 12.92 -4.05 -4.71
CA ALA A 39 14.16 -4.79 -4.50
C ALA A 39 15.23 -4.40 -5.54
N SER A 40 14.87 -4.33 -6.82
CA SER A 40 15.78 -3.89 -7.90
C SER A 40 16.30 -2.46 -7.67
N LEU A 41 15.45 -1.56 -7.18
CA LEU A 41 15.89 -0.22 -6.80
C LEU A 41 16.85 -0.27 -5.60
N ALA A 42 16.56 -1.10 -4.60
CA ALA A 42 17.41 -1.25 -3.41
C ALA A 42 18.79 -1.86 -3.75
N GLU A 43 18.85 -2.80 -4.68
CA GLU A 43 20.11 -3.31 -5.22
C GLU A 43 20.93 -2.19 -5.87
N SER A 44 20.28 -1.39 -6.70
CA SER A 44 20.94 -0.28 -7.40
C SER A 44 21.43 0.83 -6.48
N LEU A 45 20.64 1.20 -5.46
CA LEU A 45 20.95 2.32 -4.56
C LEU A 45 21.88 1.95 -3.41
N ALA A 46 21.63 0.79 -2.78
CA ALA A 46 22.28 0.39 -1.53
C ALA A 46 23.18 -0.85 -1.68
N GLY A 47 23.28 -1.45 -2.89
CA GLY A 47 24.06 -2.64 -3.15
C GLY A 47 23.55 -3.90 -2.42
N ARG A 48 22.26 -3.90 -2.00
CA ARG A 48 21.69 -5.00 -1.26
C ARG A 48 21.23 -6.10 -2.20
N SER A 49 21.65 -7.34 -1.98
CA SER A 49 21.15 -8.51 -2.68
C SER A 49 20.04 -9.19 -1.92
N PHE A 50 19.11 -9.82 -2.65
CA PHE A 50 17.94 -10.50 -2.10
C PHE A 50 17.92 -11.96 -2.52
N ALA A 51 17.56 -12.85 -1.59
CA ALA A 51 17.30 -14.24 -1.90
C ALA A 51 15.96 -14.38 -2.65
N PRO A 52 15.79 -15.42 -3.49
CA PRO A 52 14.53 -15.59 -4.25
C PRO A 52 13.27 -15.71 -3.40
N ASP A 53 13.38 -16.25 -2.18
CA ASP A 53 12.29 -16.41 -1.23
C ASP A 53 11.96 -15.12 -0.45
N GLU A 54 12.82 -14.12 -0.53
CA GLU A 54 12.58 -12.76 -0.02
C GLU A 54 11.80 -11.89 -1.02
N LEU A 55 11.54 -12.39 -2.23
CA LEU A 55 10.94 -11.62 -3.31
C LEU A 55 9.52 -12.07 -3.63
N TYR A 56 8.67 -11.14 -4.06
CA TYR A 56 7.40 -11.42 -4.72
C TYR A 56 7.17 -10.46 -5.90
N ASP A 57 6.47 -10.94 -6.94
CA ASP A 57 6.17 -10.17 -8.14
C ASP A 57 4.82 -9.47 -8.05
N ASP A 58 3.80 -10.19 -7.66
CA ASP A 58 2.42 -9.73 -7.67
C ASP A 58 1.62 -10.17 -6.43
N ALA A 59 0.41 -9.65 -6.33
CA ALA A 59 -0.48 -9.86 -5.20
C ALA A 59 -0.89 -11.34 -4.99
N SER A 60 -0.83 -12.19 -6.03
CA SER A 60 -1.19 -13.62 -5.91
C SER A 60 -0.19 -14.40 -5.06
N GLN A 61 1.05 -13.90 -4.97
CA GLN A 61 2.12 -14.48 -4.16
C GLN A 61 2.09 -14.04 -2.69
N ILE A 62 1.20 -13.11 -2.34
CA ILE A 62 0.93 -12.74 -0.94
C ILE A 62 -0.03 -13.78 -0.38
N ASP A 63 0.51 -14.76 0.31
CA ASP A 63 -0.22 -15.89 0.88
C ASP A 63 -0.70 -15.62 2.32
N ASP A 64 -1.36 -16.61 2.92
CA ASP A 64 -1.93 -16.52 4.27
C ASP A 64 -0.88 -16.40 5.39
N ARG A 65 0.41 -16.51 5.08
CA ARG A 65 1.50 -16.25 6.02
C ARG A 65 1.70 -14.78 6.29
N ALA A 66 1.27 -13.92 5.35
CA ALA A 66 1.36 -12.46 5.51
C ALA A 66 0.50 -12.01 6.71
N GLN A 67 1.14 -11.56 7.77
CA GLN A 67 0.49 -11.09 8.98
C GLN A 67 0.36 -9.57 9.03
N VAL A 68 1.24 -8.85 8.34
CA VAL A 68 1.25 -7.39 8.20
C VAL A 68 1.80 -7.01 6.83
N MET A 69 1.15 -6.06 6.18
CA MET A 69 1.67 -5.39 5.00
C MET A 69 2.29 -4.06 5.38
N VAL A 70 3.55 -3.85 5.05
CA VAL A 70 4.26 -2.60 5.24
C VAL A 70 4.25 -1.81 3.95
N SER A 71 3.62 -0.66 3.94
CA SER A 71 3.67 0.33 2.86
C SER A 71 4.79 1.33 3.16
N TYR A 72 5.88 1.30 2.39
CA TYR A 72 6.95 2.28 2.51
C TYR A 72 6.85 3.31 1.39
N GLY A 73 6.45 4.54 1.72
CA GLY A 73 6.20 5.61 0.73
C GLY A 73 5.22 6.65 1.25
N GLY A 74 4.40 7.21 0.36
CA GLY A 74 3.31 8.12 0.71
C GLY A 74 1.94 7.45 0.70
N ASP A 75 0.88 8.26 0.82
CA ASP A 75 -0.50 7.78 0.81
C ASP A 75 -0.85 7.00 -0.47
N GLY A 76 -0.31 7.41 -1.64
CA GLY A 76 -0.51 6.66 -2.88
C GLY A 76 0.05 5.24 -2.84
N THR A 77 1.20 5.02 -2.19
CA THR A 77 1.77 3.68 -1.99
C THR A 77 0.90 2.85 -1.04
N PHE A 78 0.33 3.49 -0.01
CA PHE A 78 -0.63 2.84 0.88
C PHE A 78 -1.89 2.37 0.14
N LEU A 79 -2.42 3.19 -0.76
CA LEU A 79 -3.60 2.82 -1.57
C LEU A 79 -3.31 1.64 -2.52
N ASP A 80 -2.09 1.52 -3.05
CA ASP A 80 -1.69 0.32 -3.79
C ASP A 80 -1.73 -0.93 -2.92
N CYS A 81 -1.24 -0.84 -1.67
CA CYS A 81 -1.30 -1.96 -0.72
C CYS A 81 -2.75 -2.41 -0.48
N VAL A 82 -3.69 -1.47 -0.31
CA VAL A 82 -5.12 -1.78 -0.17
C VAL A 82 -5.62 -2.57 -1.39
N ARG A 83 -5.27 -2.12 -2.60
CA ARG A 83 -5.67 -2.78 -3.85
C ARG A 83 -5.04 -4.16 -4.00
N MET A 84 -3.74 -4.30 -3.69
CA MET A 84 -3.03 -5.58 -3.76
C MET A 84 -3.58 -6.62 -2.79
N LEU A 85 -4.04 -6.22 -1.62
CA LEU A 85 -4.64 -7.14 -0.66
C LEU A 85 -6.01 -7.67 -1.12
N GLY A 86 -6.74 -6.94 -1.98
CA GLY A 86 -7.96 -7.42 -2.60
C GLY A 86 -9.04 -7.85 -1.59
N GLY A 87 -9.12 -7.20 -0.42
CA GLY A 87 -10.05 -7.53 0.65
C GLY A 87 -9.56 -8.59 1.64
N ARG A 88 -8.34 -9.09 1.50
CA ARG A 88 -7.72 -9.98 2.51
C ARG A 88 -7.58 -9.26 3.85
N PRO A 89 -7.84 -9.93 4.99
CA PRO A 89 -7.80 -9.32 6.32
C PRO A 89 -6.37 -9.15 6.85
N VAL A 90 -5.47 -8.61 6.04
CA VAL A 90 -4.08 -8.30 6.42
C VAL A 90 -3.99 -6.82 6.79
N PRO A 91 -3.63 -6.47 8.02
CA PRO A 91 -3.47 -5.06 8.41
C PRO A 91 -2.32 -4.40 7.65
N ILE A 92 -2.46 -3.11 7.38
CA ILE A 92 -1.45 -2.30 6.69
C ILE A 92 -0.88 -1.27 7.66
N ILE A 93 0.45 -1.18 7.73
CA ILE A 93 1.15 -0.06 8.36
C ILE A 93 1.77 0.83 7.28
N GLY A 94 1.49 2.13 7.33
CA GLY A 94 2.06 3.12 6.42
C GLY A 94 3.27 3.81 7.02
N ILE A 95 4.44 3.56 6.45
CA ILE A 95 5.70 4.24 6.81
C ILE A 95 5.99 5.29 5.75
N ASN A 96 6.01 6.55 6.17
CA ASN A 96 6.23 7.67 5.28
C ASN A 96 7.72 7.88 5.02
N SER A 97 8.11 7.85 3.74
CA SER A 97 9.49 8.07 3.29
C SER A 97 9.87 9.55 3.11
N GLY A 98 8.89 10.46 3.17
CA GLY A 98 9.08 11.88 2.96
C GLY A 98 8.21 12.75 3.87
N ARG A 99 7.22 13.44 3.30
CA ARG A 99 6.25 14.24 4.06
C ARG A 99 5.18 13.34 4.65
N LEU A 100 4.89 13.52 5.94
CA LEU A 100 3.84 12.78 6.64
C LEU A 100 2.50 12.94 5.91
N GLY A 101 1.84 11.81 5.63
CA GLY A 101 0.53 11.74 5.00
C GLY A 101 -0.60 11.49 6.01
N PHE A 102 -1.80 11.30 5.51
CA PHE A 102 -2.96 10.93 6.31
C PHE A 102 -3.04 9.41 6.56
N LEU A 103 -2.51 8.60 5.63
CA LEU A 103 -2.52 7.14 5.68
C LEU A 103 -1.16 6.60 6.10
N ALA A 104 -0.08 7.07 5.48
CA ALA A 104 1.29 6.76 5.86
C ALA A 104 1.73 7.71 6.99
N ASN A 105 1.41 7.36 8.22
CA ASN A 105 1.54 8.22 9.40
C ASN A 105 2.72 7.87 10.31
N VAL A 106 3.46 6.79 10.02
CA VAL A 106 4.71 6.46 10.72
C VAL A 106 5.88 7.09 9.96
N SER A 107 6.68 7.89 10.64
CA SER A 107 7.88 8.48 10.00
C SER A 107 8.98 7.44 9.82
N LYS A 108 9.71 7.50 8.69
CA LYS A 108 10.91 6.68 8.44
C LYS A 108 11.98 6.82 9.55
N ARG A 109 11.93 7.87 10.38
CA ARG A 109 12.83 8.05 11.52
C ARG A 109 12.52 7.10 12.69
N HIS A 110 11.37 6.45 12.67
CA HIS A 110 10.88 5.57 13.73
C HIS A 110 10.78 4.10 13.28
N LEU A 111 11.51 3.68 12.24
CA LEU A 111 11.49 2.32 11.71
C LEU A 111 11.74 1.25 12.78
N GLU A 112 12.80 1.39 13.57
CA GLU A 112 13.14 0.42 14.61
C GLU A 112 12.06 0.32 15.70
N THR A 113 11.49 1.45 16.10
CA THR A 113 10.39 1.46 17.07
C THR A 113 9.15 0.81 16.49
N ALA A 114 8.79 1.13 15.24
CA ALA A 114 7.63 0.56 14.58
C ALA A 114 7.74 -0.96 14.43
N PHE A 115 8.89 -1.47 13.98
CA PHE A 115 9.08 -2.92 13.83
C PHE A 115 9.19 -3.64 15.17
N ARG A 116 9.78 -3.02 16.19
CA ARG A 116 9.75 -3.56 17.56
C ARG A 116 8.32 -3.66 18.08
N ASP A 117 7.53 -2.60 17.95
CA ASP A 117 6.16 -2.56 18.42
C ASP A 117 5.27 -3.57 17.68
N LEU A 118 5.49 -3.75 16.36
CA LEU A 118 4.85 -4.82 15.58
C LEU A 118 5.20 -6.21 16.13
N ARG A 119 6.48 -6.49 16.37
CA ARG A 119 6.95 -7.77 16.90
C ARG A 119 6.37 -8.08 18.28
N GLU A 120 6.27 -7.06 19.13
CA GLU A 120 5.80 -7.18 20.52
C GLU A 120 4.27 -7.13 20.64
N GLY A 121 3.54 -6.86 19.54
CA GLY A 121 2.09 -6.71 19.55
C GLY A 121 1.60 -5.39 20.15
N ASN A 122 2.49 -4.40 20.31
CA ASN A 122 2.20 -3.08 20.88
C ASN A 122 1.55 -2.14 19.83
N TYR A 123 0.47 -2.57 19.20
CA TYR A 123 -0.26 -1.78 18.20
C TYR A 123 -1.76 -2.04 18.29
N SER A 124 -2.54 -1.15 17.69
CA SER A 124 -3.97 -1.34 17.50
C SER A 124 -4.31 -1.30 16.01
N VAL A 125 -5.29 -2.11 15.60
CA VAL A 125 -5.79 -2.11 14.22
C VAL A 125 -7.05 -1.28 14.16
N VAL A 126 -7.09 -0.32 13.23
CA VAL A 126 -8.25 0.52 12.97
C VAL A 126 -8.90 0.08 11.66
N SER A 127 -10.16 -0.36 11.73
CA SER A 127 -10.95 -0.68 10.54
C SER A 127 -11.34 0.58 9.78
N ARG A 128 -11.30 0.51 8.46
CA ARG A 128 -11.73 1.58 7.55
C ARG A 128 -12.83 1.07 6.62
N THR A 129 -13.83 1.91 6.40
CA THR A 129 -14.90 1.62 5.44
C THR A 129 -14.36 1.79 4.01
N LEU A 130 -14.76 0.88 3.12
CA LEU A 130 -14.51 0.99 1.69
C LEU A 130 -15.81 1.33 0.96
N ILE A 131 -15.69 2.07 -0.14
CA ILE A 131 -16.77 2.30 -1.10
C ILE A 131 -16.75 1.13 -2.09
N ARG A 132 -17.89 0.49 -2.34
CA ARG A 132 -18.05 -0.51 -3.39
C ARG A 132 -18.75 0.12 -4.59
N ALA A 133 -18.16 -0.04 -5.79
CA ALA A 133 -18.77 0.37 -7.04
C ALA A 133 -19.49 -0.81 -7.67
N GLU A 134 -20.76 -0.63 -8.04
CA GLU A 134 -21.58 -1.60 -8.75
C GLU A 134 -22.22 -0.92 -9.97
N GLY A 135 -22.36 -1.62 -11.08
CA GLY A 135 -22.97 -1.09 -12.27
C GLY A 135 -22.42 -1.69 -13.56
N ASP A 136 -22.87 -1.13 -14.69
CA ASP A 136 -22.34 -1.47 -16.01
C ASP A 136 -21.13 -0.58 -16.32
N PHE A 137 -19.93 -1.13 -16.10
CA PHE A 137 -18.65 -0.46 -16.39
C PHE A 137 -18.05 -0.90 -17.73
N GLY A 138 -18.81 -1.64 -18.57
CA GLY A 138 -18.28 -2.24 -19.80
C GLY A 138 -17.35 -3.42 -19.59
N SER A 139 -16.65 -3.49 -18.45
CA SER A 139 -15.93 -4.65 -17.93
C SER A 139 -15.98 -4.58 -16.41
N SER A 140 -16.26 -5.68 -15.74
CA SER A 140 -16.24 -5.70 -14.28
C SER A 140 -14.83 -5.42 -13.78
N PRO A 141 -14.64 -4.42 -12.89
CA PRO A 141 -13.34 -4.20 -12.29
C PRO A 141 -12.95 -5.41 -11.48
N GLU A 142 -11.71 -5.85 -11.58
CA GLU A 142 -11.16 -6.98 -10.82
C GLU A 142 -11.27 -6.75 -9.30
N TYR A 143 -11.18 -5.47 -8.89
CA TYR A 143 -11.38 -5.03 -7.51
C TYR A 143 -12.32 -3.82 -7.47
N PRO A 144 -13.61 -4.01 -7.15
CA PRO A 144 -14.63 -2.96 -7.24
C PRO A 144 -14.68 -2.02 -6.04
N PHE A 145 -13.65 -1.95 -5.22
CA PHE A 145 -13.63 -1.15 -4.00
C PHE A 145 -12.69 0.05 -4.11
N ALA A 146 -13.08 1.15 -3.47
CA ALA A 146 -12.26 2.33 -3.29
C ALA A 146 -12.09 2.65 -1.80
N PHE A 147 -10.89 3.08 -1.40
CA PHE A 147 -10.60 3.45 -0.01
C PHE A 147 -11.08 4.87 0.30
N ASN A 148 -10.80 5.82 -0.59
CA ASN A 148 -11.13 7.23 -0.37
C ASN A 148 -12.30 7.70 -1.22
N GLU A 149 -12.25 7.44 -2.54
CA GLU A 149 -13.17 8.06 -3.49
C GLU A 149 -13.37 7.21 -4.75
N LEU A 150 -14.48 7.44 -5.42
CA LEU A 150 -14.76 7.00 -6.79
C LEU A 150 -14.74 8.23 -7.68
N ALA A 151 -13.82 8.27 -8.64
CA ALA A 151 -13.73 9.35 -9.61
C ALA A 151 -14.38 8.97 -10.95
N ILE A 152 -15.26 9.82 -11.46
CA ILE A 152 -15.84 9.70 -12.80
C ILE A 152 -15.19 10.74 -13.69
N GLN A 153 -14.52 10.29 -14.75
CA GLN A 153 -13.81 11.17 -15.67
C GLN A 153 -14.19 10.87 -17.11
N ARG A 154 -14.34 11.94 -17.90
CA ARG A 154 -14.52 11.80 -19.36
C ARG A 154 -13.22 11.33 -20.02
N GLN A 155 -13.34 10.44 -21.00
CA GLN A 155 -12.20 9.95 -21.79
C GLN A 155 -12.10 10.65 -23.17
N SER A 156 -13.10 11.43 -23.55
CA SER A 156 -13.17 12.10 -24.87
C SER A 156 -13.37 13.61 -24.69
N PRO A 157 -13.11 14.42 -25.71
CA PRO A 157 -13.36 15.86 -25.65
C PRO A 157 -14.85 16.25 -25.53
N ASN A 158 -15.78 15.31 -25.74
CA ASN A 158 -17.22 15.57 -25.65
C ASN A 158 -17.62 15.79 -24.17
N MET A 159 -18.63 16.64 -23.96
CA MET A 159 -19.21 16.83 -22.62
C MET A 159 -19.88 15.53 -22.17
N ILE A 160 -19.76 15.25 -20.87
CA ILE A 160 -20.56 14.25 -20.16
C ILE A 160 -21.48 14.97 -19.18
N SER A 161 -22.66 14.42 -18.97
CA SER A 161 -23.57 14.85 -17.90
C SER A 161 -23.71 13.73 -16.90
N THR A 162 -23.51 14.04 -15.62
CA THR A 162 -23.60 13.08 -14.52
C THR A 162 -24.67 13.53 -13.55
N THR A 163 -25.72 12.72 -13.36
CA THR A 163 -26.74 12.97 -12.37
C THR A 163 -26.49 12.07 -11.15
N VAL A 164 -26.44 12.66 -9.98
CA VAL A 164 -26.14 12.01 -8.71
C VAL A 164 -27.40 11.84 -7.88
N PHE A 165 -27.64 10.62 -7.43
CA PHE A 165 -28.70 10.27 -6.49
C PHE A 165 -28.09 9.70 -5.19
N VAL A 166 -28.70 10.00 -4.07
CA VAL A 166 -28.37 9.40 -2.78
C VAL A 166 -29.67 8.85 -2.17
N ASN A 167 -29.74 7.55 -1.90
CA ASN A 167 -30.95 6.87 -1.43
C ASN A 167 -32.19 7.18 -2.32
N ASP A 168 -32.02 7.10 -3.63
CA ASP A 168 -33.04 7.40 -4.66
C ASP A 168 -33.49 8.87 -4.75
N GLU A 169 -32.89 9.76 -3.98
CA GLU A 169 -33.13 11.20 -4.04
C GLU A 169 -32.08 11.88 -4.92
N MET A 170 -32.52 12.63 -5.94
CA MET A 170 -31.62 13.37 -6.83
C MET A 170 -30.97 14.54 -6.09
N ILE A 171 -29.65 14.55 -6.06
CA ILE A 171 -28.87 15.61 -5.40
C ILE A 171 -28.45 16.69 -6.38
N ALA A 172 -27.84 16.30 -7.52
CA ALA A 172 -27.35 17.26 -8.50
C ALA A 172 -27.12 16.60 -9.87
N THR A 173 -27.09 17.44 -10.91
CA THR A 173 -26.59 17.10 -12.24
C THR A 173 -25.42 18.02 -12.57
N TYR A 174 -24.32 17.43 -12.99
CA TYR A 174 -23.08 18.12 -13.36
C TYR A 174 -22.82 18.02 -14.85
#